data_bcde2fd5d23eb1023bd84bf6a1234aa4
#
_entry.id   bcde2fd5d23eb1023bd84bf6a1234aa4
#
_cell.length_a   1.000
_cell.length_b   1.000
_cell.length_c   1.000
_cell.angle_alpha   90.00
_cell.angle_beta   90.00
_cell.angle_gamma   90.00
#
_symmetry.space_group_name_H-M   'P 1'
#
loop_
_entity.id
_entity.type
_entity.pdbx_description
1 polymer ?
#
loop_
_entity_poly.entity_id
_entity_poly.type
_entity_poly.pdbx_seq_one_letter_code
_entity_poly.pdbx_strand_id
1 'polypeptide(L)'
;VVIKDQHRSIIIEFPLRGEWQAPTTPVKKIPSHGTNRMGLRFAFDFVQVDWEKERKPFYNTSFTRYFFFGVPLDKCYGWGKPIFAPCDGEIVTIRDGIPERAVVHWIVDSAIAIKNANSFNEYYDDFSQIAGNYLVLKCQNNIYMAFAHLQTNSIKGVVGDRIKKGEKLGNVGHSGNSTSPHLHFQLMDSADIAQSNGLPFLFEEYEVYRKGVWESVYNQIPAHTDRIRFYKK
;
A
#
# COMPACT_ATOMS: atom_id res chain seq x y z
N VAL A 1 -4.59 20.08 5.69
CA VAL A 1 -6.05 19.97 5.97
C VAL A 1 -6.17 19.35 7.33
N VAL A 2 -6.58 20.15 8.34
CA VAL A 2 -6.83 19.67 9.70
C VAL A 2 -8.23 19.06 9.71
N ILE A 3 -8.31 17.75 9.79
CA ILE A 3 -9.58 17.05 10.02
C ILE A 3 -9.95 17.31 11.48
N LYS A 4 -10.77 18.34 11.73
CA LYS A 4 -11.41 18.56 13.02
C LYS A 4 -12.68 17.74 13.10
N ASP A 5 -12.55 16.47 13.43
CA ASP A 5 -13.65 15.67 13.96
C ASP A 5 -13.26 15.19 15.36
N GLN A 6 -14.20 15.28 16.32
CA GLN A 6 -13.99 15.05 17.76
C GLN A 6 -13.74 13.57 18.12
N HIS A 7 -13.35 12.71 17.18
CA HIS A 7 -12.91 11.35 17.44
C HIS A 7 -11.39 11.33 17.58
N ARG A 8 -10.88 10.62 18.59
CA ARG A 8 -9.44 10.37 18.78
C ARG A 8 -8.85 9.90 17.46
N SER A 9 -7.92 10.68 16.89
CA SER A 9 -7.23 10.31 15.66
C SER A 9 -6.57 8.94 15.81
N ILE A 10 -6.78 8.04 14.85
CA ILE A 10 -6.09 6.77 14.82
C ILE A 10 -4.64 7.05 14.44
N ILE A 11 -3.71 6.67 15.29
CA ILE A 11 -2.28 6.87 15.08
C ILE A 11 -1.61 5.50 15.01
N ILE A 12 -0.81 5.26 13.99
CA ILE A 12 -0.18 3.97 13.71
C ILE A 12 1.29 4.15 13.31
N GLU A 13 2.11 3.10 13.47
CA GLU A 13 3.48 3.09 12.95
C GLU A 13 3.46 3.00 11.41
N PHE A 14 4.48 3.55 10.76
CA PHE A 14 4.63 3.44 9.31
C PHE A 14 4.93 1.98 8.92
N PRO A 15 4.18 1.39 7.95
CA PRO A 15 4.25 -0.05 7.67
C PRO A 15 5.49 -0.50 6.88
N LEU A 16 6.31 0.42 6.39
CA LEU A 16 7.46 0.15 5.53
C LEU A 16 8.75 0.68 6.15
N ARG A 17 9.90 0.22 5.65
CA ARG A 17 11.23 0.71 6.05
C ARG A 17 11.98 1.21 4.82
N GLY A 18 12.90 2.18 5.03
CA GLY A 18 13.64 2.84 3.96
C GLY A 18 12.84 3.97 3.31
N GLU A 19 13.21 4.33 2.09
CA GLU A 19 12.68 5.50 1.39
C GLU A 19 11.52 5.12 0.47
N TRP A 20 10.45 5.93 0.50
CA TRP A 20 9.22 5.69 -0.26
C TRP A 20 8.62 7.00 -0.79
N GLN A 21 7.71 6.88 -1.73
CA GLN A 21 6.80 7.92 -2.18
C GLN A 21 5.36 7.41 -2.02
N ALA A 22 4.41 8.32 -1.71
CA ALA A 22 2.99 8.01 -1.66
C ALA A 22 2.25 8.69 -2.85
N PRO A 23 2.33 8.15 -4.10
CA PRO A 23 1.70 8.77 -5.25
C PRO A 23 0.18 8.89 -5.12
N THR A 24 -0.44 7.96 -4.37
CA THR A 24 -1.84 8.02 -3.96
C THR A 24 -1.91 8.25 -2.46
N THR A 25 -2.54 9.35 -2.05
CA THR A 25 -2.67 9.78 -0.65
C THR A 25 -3.91 10.67 -0.48
N PRO A 26 -4.58 10.66 0.69
CA PRO A 26 -5.69 11.56 1.00
C PRO A 26 -5.32 13.05 0.95
N VAL A 27 -4.03 13.41 1.10
CA VAL A 27 -3.56 14.81 0.94
C VAL A 27 -3.77 15.31 -0.49
N LYS A 28 -3.62 14.42 -1.50
CA LYS A 28 -3.79 14.76 -2.91
C LYS A 28 -5.25 14.96 -3.28
N LYS A 29 -6.11 14.05 -2.83
CA LYS A 29 -7.58 14.09 -3.03
C LYS A 29 -8.29 13.14 -2.08
N ILE A 30 -9.56 13.41 -1.78
CA ILE A 30 -10.47 12.52 -1.07
C ILE A 30 -11.75 12.37 -1.91
N PRO A 31 -12.18 11.13 -2.25
CA PRO A 31 -11.57 9.84 -1.95
C PRO A 31 -10.24 9.63 -2.68
N SER A 32 -9.22 9.07 -2.01
CA SER A 32 -7.87 8.93 -2.57
C SER A 32 -7.85 8.05 -3.83
N HIS A 33 -8.64 7.00 -3.86
CA HIS A 33 -8.80 6.06 -4.98
C HIS A 33 -10.07 6.32 -5.83
N GLY A 34 -10.70 7.50 -5.71
CA GLY A 34 -11.85 7.89 -6.52
C GLY A 34 -13.20 7.31 -6.08
N THR A 35 -13.23 6.46 -5.05
CA THR A 35 -14.46 5.90 -4.49
C THR A 35 -14.43 5.89 -2.96
N ASN A 36 -15.63 5.93 -2.32
CA ASN A 36 -15.77 5.76 -0.88
C ASN A 36 -15.99 4.30 -0.47
N ARG A 37 -16.18 3.40 -1.44
CA ARG A 37 -16.50 1.98 -1.21
C ARG A 37 -15.23 1.20 -0.85
N MET A 38 -15.41 -0.01 -0.28
CA MET A 38 -14.35 -0.99 -0.01
C MET A 38 -13.21 -0.43 0.87
N GLY A 39 -13.50 0.53 1.74
CA GLY A 39 -12.49 1.14 2.59
C GLY A 39 -11.52 2.13 1.89
N LEU A 40 -11.68 2.38 0.60
CA LEU A 40 -10.72 3.09 -0.27
C LEU A 40 -10.63 4.61 -0.06
N ARG A 41 -11.54 5.20 0.76
CA ARG A 41 -11.65 6.66 0.93
C ARG A 41 -10.34 7.32 1.33
N PHE A 42 -9.60 6.71 2.26
CA PHE A 42 -8.35 7.24 2.83
C PHE A 42 -7.15 6.32 2.61
N ALA A 43 -7.20 5.45 1.60
CA ALA A 43 -6.14 4.51 1.28
C ALA A 43 -4.90 5.20 0.70
N PHE A 44 -3.76 4.51 0.82
CA PHE A 44 -2.46 4.93 0.31
C PHE A 44 -1.89 3.88 -0.64
N ASP A 45 -1.14 4.34 -1.65
CA ASP A 45 -0.21 3.50 -2.40
C ASP A 45 1.21 4.00 -2.13
N PHE A 46 2.11 3.10 -1.72
CA PHE A 46 3.52 3.39 -1.46
C PHE A 46 4.41 2.71 -2.48
N VAL A 47 5.20 3.50 -3.20
CA VAL A 47 6.12 3.05 -4.26
C VAL A 47 7.56 3.44 -3.90
N GLN A 48 8.52 2.56 -4.14
CA GLN A 48 9.93 2.96 -4.14
C GLN A 48 10.36 3.47 -5.51
N VAL A 49 11.03 4.61 -5.53
CA VAL A 49 11.49 5.27 -6.75
C VAL A 49 12.95 5.67 -6.64
N ASP A 50 13.61 5.86 -7.77
CA ASP A 50 14.95 6.43 -7.86
C ASP A 50 14.86 7.96 -7.79
N TRP A 51 15.19 8.51 -6.63
CA TRP A 51 15.13 9.96 -6.37
C TRP A 51 16.21 10.75 -7.08
N GLU A 52 17.28 10.10 -7.53
CA GLU A 52 18.39 10.75 -8.24
C GLU A 52 18.09 10.97 -9.73
N LYS A 53 17.06 10.29 -10.26
CA LYS A 53 16.61 10.47 -11.64
C LYS A 53 15.44 11.44 -11.72
N GLU A 54 15.45 12.35 -12.69
CA GLU A 54 14.41 13.37 -12.90
C GLU A 54 12.99 12.78 -12.96
N ARG A 55 12.81 11.64 -13.68
CA ARG A 55 11.52 10.97 -13.83
C ARG A 55 11.13 10.08 -12.65
N LYS A 56 11.99 9.96 -11.64
CA LYS A 56 11.80 9.12 -10.45
C LYS A 56 11.21 7.74 -10.79
N PRO A 57 11.89 6.95 -11.65
CA PRO A 57 11.36 5.66 -12.04
C PRO A 57 11.32 4.69 -10.85
N PHE A 58 10.34 3.81 -10.81
CA PHE A 58 10.22 2.74 -9.81
C PHE A 58 11.10 1.51 -10.13
N TYR A 59 11.96 1.61 -11.16
CA TYR A 59 12.75 0.50 -11.68
C TYR A 59 14.18 0.90 -12.02
N ASN A 60 15.07 -0.10 -12.05
CA ASN A 60 16.48 0.04 -12.42
C ASN A 60 16.74 -0.50 -13.84
N THR A 61 16.28 0.23 -14.85
CA THR A 61 16.56 -0.06 -16.27
C THR A 61 16.37 1.21 -17.11
N SER A 62 16.60 1.14 -18.44
CA SER A 62 16.35 2.28 -19.32
C SER A 62 14.86 2.51 -19.56
N PHE A 63 14.49 3.78 -19.80
CA PHE A 63 13.12 4.13 -20.17
C PHE A 63 12.65 3.44 -21.45
N THR A 64 13.53 3.32 -22.45
CA THR A 64 13.22 2.64 -23.71
C THR A 64 12.89 1.16 -23.50
N ARG A 65 13.64 0.47 -22.61
CA ARG A 65 13.30 -0.92 -22.25
C ARG A 65 11.94 -1.01 -21.58
N TYR A 66 11.65 -0.17 -20.58
CA TYR A 66 10.35 -0.13 -19.92
C TYR A 66 9.21 0.11 -20.91
N PHE A 67 9.41 1.05 -21.83
CA PHE A 67 8.37 1.44 -22.77
C PHE A 67 8.01 0.32 -23.75
N PHE A 68 9.01 -0.38 -24.33
CA PHE A 68 8.77 -1.37 -25.37
C PHE A 68 8.65 -2.81 -24.85
N PHE A 69 9.36 -3.17 -23.79
CA PHE A 69 9.49 -4.56 -23.33
C PHE A 69 9.05 -4.77 -21.88
N GLY A 70 8.74 -3.70 -21.16
CA GLY A 70 8.46 -3.75 -19.73
C GLY A 70 9.70 -4.00 -18.88
N VAL A 71 9.48 -4.19 -17.59
CA VAL A 71 10.54 -4.36 -16.57
C VAL A 71 10.30 -5.64 -15.77
N PRO A 72 11.28 -6.56 -15.69
CA PRO A 72 11.22 -7.69 -14.77
C PRO A 72 11.06 -7.23 -13.33
N LEU A 73 10.34 -7.99 -12.51
CA LEU A 73 10.04 -7.63 -11.12
C LEU A 73 11.30 -7.42 -10.27
N ASP A 74 12.35 -8.22 -10.49
CA ASP A 74 13.64 -8.11 -9.80
C ASP A 74 14.39 -6.80 -10.09
N LYS A 75 13.97 -6.05 -11.09
CA LYS A 75 14.47 -4.70 -11.42
C LYS A 75 13.63 -3.57 -10.83
N CYS A 76 12.55 -3.89 -10.15
CA CYS A 76 11.70 -2.89 -9.47
C CYS A 76 12.14 -2.69 -8.03
N TYR A 77 12.38 -1.45 -7.62
CA TYR A 77 12.97 -1.13 -6.31
C TYR A 77 12.10 -1.59 -5.12
N GLY A 78 10.77 -1.44 -5.24
CA GLY A 78 9.82 -1.78 -4.19
C GLY A 78 9.50 -3.27 -4.08
N TRP A 79 9.72 -4.07 -5.14
CA TRP A 79 9.37 -5.48 -5.15
C TRP A 79 10.19 -6.28 -4.14
N GLY A 80 9.52 -7.15 -3.39
CA GLY A 80 10.15 -7.98 -2.35
C GLY A 80 10.52 -7.23 -1.06
N LYS A 81 10.26 -5.92 -0.96
CA LYS A 81 10.53 -5.16 0.28
C LYS A 81 9.59 -5.58 1.39
N PRO A 82 10.09 -5.74 2.63
CA PRO A 82 9.29 -6.21 3.74
C PRO A 82 8.24 -5.19 4.19
N ILE A 83 7.08 -5.70 4.58
CA ILE A 83 5.96 -4.98 5.18
C ILE A 83 5.87 -5.38 6.64
N PHE A 84 5.60 -4.42 7.52
CA PHE A 84 5.57 -4.60 8.97
C PHE A 84 4.23 -4.19 9.56
N ALA A 85 3.83 -4.83 10.65
CA ALA A 85 2.61 -4.52 11.38
C ALA A 85 2.69 -3.12 12.03
N PRO A 86 1.73 -2.21 11.73
CA PRO A 86 1.72 -0.86 12.31
C PRO A 86 1.25 -0.81 13.76
N CYS A 87 0.62 -1.88 14.25
CA CYS A 87 0.10 -2.03 15.61
C CYS A 87 0.10 -3.50 16.02
N ASP A 88 -0.11 -3.76 17.32
CA ASP A 88 -0.48 -5.09 17.79
C ASP A 88 -1.85 -5.47 17.22
N GLY A 89 -2.03 -6.72 16.77
CA GLY A 89 -3.29 -7.16 16.20
C GLY A 89 -3.39 -8.66 16.01
N GLU A 90 -4.46 -9.06 15.33
CA GLU A 90 -4.75 -10.45 14.95
C GLU A 90 -4.98 -10.51 13.45
N ILE A 91 -4.39 -11.48 12.77
CA ILE A 91 -4.66 -11.74 11.36
C ILE A 91 -6.07 -12.33 11.23
N VAL A 92 -6.96 -11.62 10.53
CA VAL A 92 -8.36 -12.08 10.35
C VAL A 92 -8.66 -12.54 8.93
N THR A 93 -7.83 -12.16 7.97
CA THR A 93 -7.98 -12.59 6.57
C THR A 93 -6.62 -12.72 5.92
N ILE A 94 -6.43 -13.80 5.16
CA ILE A 94 -5.29 -14.00 4.26
C ILE A 94 -5.80 -14.51 2.92
N ARG A 95 -5.27 -13.93 1.86
CA ARG A 95 -5.31 -14.49 0.51
C ARG A 95 -3.90 -14.47 -0.05
N ASP A 96 -3.33 -15.64 -0.28
CA ASP A 96 -1.97 -15.77 -0.83
C ASP A 96 -1.95 -16.84 -1.94
N GLY A 97 -0.85 -16.94 -2.67
CA GLY A 97 -0.69 -17.90 -3.76
C GLY A 97 -1.18 -17.41 -5.12
N ILE A 98 -1.70 -16.19 -5.23
CA ILE A 98 -2.08 -15.60 -6.53
C ILE A 98 -0.81 -15.22 -7.29
N PRO A 99 -0.60 -15.74 -8.52
CA PRO A 99 0.61 -15.46 -9.28
C PRO A 99 0.75 -13.98 -9.62
N GLU A 100 2.00 -13.50 -9.57
CA GLU A 100 2.36 -12.18 -10.08
C GLU A 100 2.70 -12.26 -11.56
N ARG A 101 2.46 -11.17 -12.30
CA ARG A 101 3.02 -11.00 -13.64
C ARG A 101 4.52 -10.80 -13.52
N ALA A 102 5.31 -11.60 -14.26
CA ALA A 102 6.77 -11.57 -14.16
C ALA A 102 7.40 -10.24 -14.66
N VAL A 103 6.65 -9.48 -15.45
CA VAL A 103 7.10 -8.23 -16.08
C VAL A 103 6.05 -7.15 -15.85
N VAL A 104 6.48 -5.99 -15.38
CA VAL A 104 5.67 -4.77 -15.33
C VAL A 104 5.69 -4.13 -16.71
N HIS A 105 4.52 -4.04 -17.35
CA HIS A 105 4.40 -3.44 -18.69
C HIS A 105 3.27 -2.42 -18.70
N TRP A 106 3.61 -1.15 -18.90
CA TRP A 106 2.68 -0.04 -18.73
C TRP A 106 1.35 -0.16 -19.52
N ILE A 107 1.40 -0.69 -20.77
CA ILE A 107 0.19 -0.89 -21.58
C ILE A 107 -0.63 -2.05 -21.02
N VAL A 108 0.00 -3.21 -20.81
CA VAL A 108 -0.68 -4.43 -20.38
C VAL A 108 -1.30 -4.23 -19.00
N ASP A 109 -0.52 -3.72 -18.05
CA ASP A 109 -0.98 -3.51 -16.68
C ASP A 109 -2.08 -2.44 -16.60
N SER A 110 -1.97 -1.35 -17.39
CA SER A 110 -3.03 -0.36 -17.48
C SER A 110 -4.31 -0.92 -18.11
N ALA A 111 -4.19 -1.74 -19.16
CA ALA A 111 -5.36 -2.38 -19.77
C ALA A 111 -6.06 -3.35 -18.80
N ILE A 112 -5.29 -4.14 -18.05
CA ILE A 112 -5.79 -5.02 -17.00
C ILE A 112 -6.49 -4.18 -15.90
N ALA A 113 -5.85 -3.11 -15.45
CA ALA A 113 -6.39 -2.23 -14.42
C ALA A 113 -7.74 -1.62 -14.83
N ILE A 114 -7.83 -1.11 -16.05
CA ILE A 114 -9.06 -0.53 -16.60
C ILE A 114 -10.14 -1.60 -16.74
N LYS A 115 -9.80 -2.77 -17.30
CA LYS A 115 -10.73 -3.89 -17.44
C LYS A 115 -11.30 -4.28 -16.07
N ASN A 116 -10.44 -4.54 -15.10
CA ASN A 116 -10.85 -4.98 -13.76
C ASN A 116 -11.68 -3.91 -13.06
N ALA A 117 -11.30 -2.63 -13.14
CA ALA A 117 -12.07 -1.53 -12.55
C ALA A 117 -13.50 -1.42 -13.13
N ASN A 118 -13.66 -1.75 -14.43
CA ASN A 118 -14.97 -1.67 -15.09
C ASN A 118 -15.82 -2.94 -14.93
N SER A 119 -15.21 -4.10 -14.72
CA SER A 119 -15.90 -5.39 -14.63
C SER A 119 -16.12 -5.89 -13.21
N PHE A 120 -15.34 -5.39 -12.24
CA PHE A 120 -15.42 -5.85 -10.85
C PHE A 120 -16.71 -5.42 -10.16
N ASN A 121 -17.39 -6.41 -9.57
CA ASN A 121 -18.58 -6.18 -8.75
C ASN A 121 -18.31 -6.63 -7.31
N GLU A 122 -18.29 -5.67 -6.39
CA GLU A 122 -17.96 -5.87 -4.97
C GLU A 122 -18.88 -6.86 -4.23
N TYR A 123 -20.06 -7.18 -4.79
CA TYR A 123 -21.04 -8.09 -4.17
C TYR A 123 -20.93 -9.53 -4.63
N TYR A 124 -20.30 -9.77 -5.79
CA TYR A 124 -20.29 -11.09 -6.43
C TYR A 124 -18.89 -11.61 -6.74
N ASP A 125 -17.90 -10.70 -6.89
CA ASP A 125 -16.55 -11.08 -7.27
C ASP A 125 -15.64 -11.28 -6.06
N ASP A 126 -14.67 -12.18 -6.19
CA ASP A 126 -13.63 -12.35 -5.19
C ASP A 126 -12.72 -11.09 -5.20
N PHE A 127 -12.62 -10.42 -4.05
CA PHE A 127 -11.81 -9.22 -3.88
C PHE A 127 -10.35 -9.42 -4.30
N SER A 128 -9.85 -10.64 -4.26
CA SER A 128 -8.50 -10.98 -4.72
C SER A 128 -8.25 -10.68 -6.21
N GLN A 129 -9.29 -10.57 -7.04
CA GLN A 129 -9.15 -10.16 -8.44
C GLN A 129 -8.54 -8.76 -8.58
N ILE A 130 -8.88 -7.87 -7.66
CA ILE A 130 -8.32 -6.51 -7.60
C ILE A 130 -7.17 -6.41 -6.60
N ALA A 131 -7.31 -6.91 -5.38
CA ALA A 131 -6.29 -6.80 -4.33
C ALA A 131 -5.06 -7.72 -4.54
N GLY A 132 -5.19 -8.77 -5.37
CA GLY A 132 -4.15 -9.80 -5.47
C GLY A 132 -3.98 -10.57 -4.17
N ASN A 133 -2.74 -10.85 -3.79
CA ASN A 133 -2.41 -11.37 -2.48
C ASN A 133 -2.60 -10.27 -1.44
N TYR A 134 -3.33 -10.55 -0.38
CA TYR A 134 -3.62 -9.55 0.66
C TYR A 134 -3.77 -10.17 2.04
N LEU A 135 -3.61 -9.32 3.05
CA LEU A 135 -3.79 -9.65 4.45
C LEU A 135 -4.63 -8.56 5.11
N VAL A 136 -5.53 -8.95 6.03
CA VAL A 136 -6.26 -8.03 6.92
C VAL A 136 -5.85 -8.30 8.36
N LEU A 137 -5.32 -7.27 9.03
CA LEU A 137 -4.96 -7.25 10.44
C LEU A 137 -6.06 -6.52 11.23
N LYS A 138 -6.65 -7.18 12.22
CA LYS A 138 -7.57 -6.57 13.18
C LYS A 138 -6.76 -6.01 14.35
N CYS A 139 -6.85 -4.71 14.58
CA CYS A 139 -6.26 -4.02 15.72
C CYS A 139 -7.29 -3.76 16.83
N GLN A 140 -6.89 -3.05 17.88
CA GLN A 140 -7.81 -2.63 18.94
C GLN A 140 -8.96 -1.77 18.39
N ASN A 141 -10.05 -1.67 19.14
CA ASN A 141 -11.24 -0.85 18.82
C ASN A 141 -11.92 -1.20 17.48
N ASN A 142 -11.83 -2.47 17.05
CA ASN A 142 -12.40 -2.94 15.77
C ASN A 142 -11.90 -2.13 14.56
N ILE A 143 -10.64 -1.75 14.57
CA ILE A 143 -9.95 -1.16 13.42
C ILE A 143 -9.31 -2.29 12.64
N TYR A 144 -9.51 -2.29 11.33
CA TYR A 144 -8.97 -3.28 10.41
C TYR A 144 -8.02 -2.62 9.43
N MET A 145 -6.89 -3.26 9.17
CA MET A 145 -5.87 -2.76 8.24
C MET A 145 -5.69 -3.75 7.10
N ALA A 146 -5.91 -3.32 5.87
CA ALA A 146 -5.65 -4.14 4.69
C ALA A 146 -4.32 -3.75 4.04
N PHE A 147 -3.57 -4.78 3.66
CA PHE A 147 -2.31 -4.71 2.92
C PHE A 147 -2.49 -5.53 1.65
N ALA A 148 -2.45 -4.90 0.49
CA ALA A 148 -2.73 -5.56 -0.78
C ALA A 148 -1.56 -5.51 -1.77
N HIS A 149 -1.71 -6.23 -2.88
CA HIS A 149 -0.71 -6.45 -3.93
C HIS A 149 0.57 -7.12 -3.44
N LEU A 150 0.45 -7.98 -2.41
CA LEU A 150 1.60 -8.63 -1.79
C LEU A 150 2.28 -9.63 -2.75
N GLN A 151 3.57 -9.83 -2.53
CA GLN A 151 4.36 -10.83 -3.26
C GLN A 151 3.82 -12.23 -3.00
N THR A 152 3.68 -13.02 -4.05
CA THR A 152 3.19 -14.40 -3.99
C THR A 152 4.00 -15.23 -3.00
N ASN A 153 3.29 -15.96 -2.12
CA ASN A 153 3.86 -16.84 -1.08
C ASN A 153 4.75 -16.11 -0.08
N SER A 154 4.55 -14.79 0.12
CA SER A 154 5.37 -14.02 1.06
C SER A 154 4.71 -13.73 2.40
N ILE A 155 3.39 -13.94 2.51
CA ILE A 155 2.63 -13.63 3.73
C ILE A 155 3.13 -14.52 4.87
N LYS A 156 3.31 -13.91 6.04
CA LYS A 156 3.76 -14.59 7.26
C LYS A 156 2.58 -14.79 8.22
N GLY A 157 2.53 -15.97 8.83
CA GLY A 157 1.47 -16.34 9.75
C GLY A 157 0.23 -16.94 9.07
N VAL A 158 -0.79 -17.21 9.87
CA VAL A 158 -2.08 -17.76 9.47
C VAL A 158 -3.21 -16.96 10.12
N VAL A 159 -4.43 -17.15 9.65
CA VAL A 159 -5.62 -16.53 10.28
C VAL A 159 -5.74 -16.99 11.73
N GLY A 160 -5.92 -16.03 12.65
CA GLY A 160 -5.94 -16.22 14.10
C GLY A 160 -4.63 -15.91 14.80
N ASP A 161 -3.52 -15.77 14.07
CA ASP A 161 -2.22 -15.42 14.68
C ASP A 161 -2.24 -14.00 15.26
N ARG A 162 -1.69 -13.85 16.47
CA ARG A 162 -1.45 -12.58 17.11
C ARG A 162 -0.10 -12.02 16.71
N ILE A 163 -0.13 -10.84 16.14
CA ILE A 163 1.03 -10.13 15.61
C ILE A 163 1.37 -8.94 16.50
N LYS A 164 2.66 -8.73 16.75
CA LYS A 164 3.17 -7.56 17.46
C LYS A 164 3.52 -6.43 16.50
N LYS A 165 3.35 -5.19 16.95
CA LYS A 165 3.82 -3.98 16.25
C LYS A 165 5.28 -4.16 15.81
N GLY A 166 5.55 -3.95 14.53
CA GLY A 166 6.86 -4.09 13.92
C GLY A 166 7.24 -5.51 13.50
N GLU A 167 6.40 -6.52 13.69
CA GLU A 167 6.59 -7.84 13.09
C GLU A 167 6.36 -7.83 11.59
N LYS A 168 7.10 -8.67 10.86
CA LYS A 168 6.99 -8.77 9.40
C LYS A 168 5.72 -9.52 9.02
N LEU A 169 4.90 -8.90 8.16
CA LEU A 169 3.64 -9.47 7.63
C LEU A 169 3.82 -10.16 6.27
N GLY A 170 4.73 -9.70 5.45
CA GLY A 170 4.93 -10.17 4.08
C GLY A 170 5.87 -9.26 3.31
N ASN A 171 5.81 -9.31 2.00
CA ASN A 171 6.60 -8.45 1.12
C ASN A 171 5.71 -7.72 0.10
N VAL A 172 6.14 -6.55 -0.31
CA VAL A 172 5.55 -5.80 -1.43
C VAL A 172 5.68 -6.59 -2.72
N GLY A 173 4.61 -6.70 -3.46
CA GLY A 173 4.55 -7.42 -4.71
C GLY A 173 3.88 -6.65 -5.84
N HIS A 174 3.38 -7.43 -6.84
CA HIS A 174 2.72 -6.95 -8.05
C HIS A 174 1.53 -7.84 -8.45
N SER A 175 0.87 -8.42 -7.47
CA SER A 175 -0.29 -9.29 -7.69
C SER A 175 -1.59 -8.48 -7.87
N GLY A 176 -2.60 -9.10 -8.47
CA GLY A 176 -3.90 -8.47 -8.70
C GLY A 176 -3.86 -7.28 -9.66
N ASN A 177 -4.63 -6.23 -9.34
CA ASN A 177 -4.80 -5.04 -10.18
C ASN A 177 -3.72 -3.97 -9.92
N SER A 178 -2.46 -4.36 -9.98
CA SER A 178 -1.31 -3.48 -9.75
C SER A 178 -0.69 -3.02 -11.07
N THR A 179 -0.31 -1.75 -11.19
CA THR A 179 0.37 -1.18 -12.37
C THR A 179 1.89 -1.02 -12.17
N SER A 180 2.37 -1.21 -10.95
CA SER A 180 3.78 -1.28 -10.57
C SER A 180 3.88 -1.90 -9.18
N PRO A 181 5.00 -2.52 -8.78
CA PRO A 181 5.17 -3.01 -7.42
C PRO A 181 5.00 -1.90 -6.39
N HIS A 182 3.99 -2.03 -5.54
CA HIS A 182 3.65 -1.06 -4.50
C HIS A 182 2.92 -1.74 -3.34
N LEU A 183 2.90 -1.10 -2.19
CA LEU A 183 2.00 -1.45 -1.10
C LEU A 183 0.74 -0.59 -1.21
N HIS A 184 -0.41 -1.23 -1.45
CA HIS A 184 -1.70 -0.63 -1.16
C HIS A 184 -2.04 -0.83 0.31
N PHE A 185 -2.36 0.25 1.03
CA PHE A 185 -2.59 0.24 2.46
C PHE A 185 -3.81 1.08 2.85
N GLN A 186 -4.72 0.53 3.65
CA GLN A 186 -5.92 1.22 4.11
C GLN A 186 -6.35 0.79 5.50
N LEU A 187 -7.06 1.68 6.21
CA LEU A 187 -7.77 1.38 7.44
C LEU A 187 -9.27 1.34 7.20
N MET A 188 -9.95 0.42 7.88
CA MET A 188 -11.36 0.11 7.70
C MET A 188 -12.06 -0.12 9.05
N ASP A 189 -13.38 0.05 9.05
CA ASP A 189 -14.27 -0.23 10.19
C ASP A 189 -14.79 -1.69 10.23
N SER A 190 -14.47 -2.49 9.22
CA SER A 190 -14.91 -3.90 9.10
C SER A 190 -13.84 -4.79 8.48
N ALA A 191 -13.87 -6.09 8.83
CA ALA A 191 -13.08 -7.12 8.17
C ALA A 191 -13.60 -7.45 6.76
N ASP A 192 -14.89 -7.25 6.52
CA ASP A 192 -15.50 -7.38 5.21
C ASP A 192 -15.19 -6.13 4.38
N ILE A 193 -14.21 -6.28 3.49
CA ILE A 193 -13.71 -5.18 2.66
C ILE A 193 -14.82 -4.60 1.79
N ALA A 194 -15.70 -5.44 1.22
CA ALA A 194 -16.77 -5.00 0.32
C ALA A 194 -17.75 -4.03 1.00
N GLN A 195 -18.03 -4.24 2.29
CA GLN A 195 -18.96 -3.45 3.09
C GLN A 195 -18.28 -2.39 3.97
N SER A 196 -16.94 -2.31 3.93
CA SER A 196 -16.19 -1.44 4.83
C SER A 196 -16.19 0.03 4.42
N ASN A 197 -16.15 0.90 5.43
CA ASN A 197 -15.82 2.30 5.26
C ASN A 197 -14.35 2.53 5.56
N GLY A 198 -13.71 3.42 4.78
CA GLY A 198 -12.34 3.84 5.05
C GLY A 198 -12.26 4.78 6.25
N LEU A 199 -11.32 4.51 7.14
CA LEU A 199 -11.06 5.31 8.33
C LEU A 199 -9.86 6.22 8.09
N PRO A 200 -9.94 7.53 8.48
CA PRO A 200 -8.79 8.42 8.44
C PRO A 200 -7.82 8.09 9.57
N PHE A 201 -6.53 8.21 9.30
CA PHE A 201 -5.47 7.92 10.25
C PHE A 201 -4.23 8.78 10.01
N LEU A 202 -3.32 8.78 10.98
CA LEU A 202 -2.05 9.48 10.96
C LEU A 202 -0.92 8.48 11.24
N PHE A 203 0.25 8.72 10.68
CA PHE A 203 1.46 7.99 11.04
C PHE A 203 2.11 8.63 12.26
N GLU A 204 2.53 7.80 13.22
CA GLU A 204 3.14 8.23 14.48
C GLU A 204 4.38 9.08 14.26
N GLU A 205 5.30 8.57 13.45
CA GLU A 205 6.55 9.23 13.08
C GLU A 205 7.00 8.75 11.70
N TYR A 206 7.55 9.67 10.90
CA TYR A 206 8.37 9.39 9.72
C TYR A 206 9.20 10.63 9.40
N GLU A 207 10.18 10.51 8.50
CA GLU A 207 10.98 11.64 8.06
C GLU A 207 10.62 12.04 6.63
N VAL A 208 10.67 13.34 6.35
CA VAL A 208 10.48 13.92 5.02
C VAL A 208 11.76 14.63 4.60
N TYR A 209 12.21 14.40 3.38
CA TYR A 209 13.36 15.11 2.81
C TYR A 209 12.95 16.48 2.30
N ARG A 210 13.49 17.53 2.91
CA ARG A 210 13.22 18.93 2.55
C ARG A 210 14.51 19.72 2.51
N LYS A 211 14.73 20.47 1.43
CA LYS A 211 15.89 21.38 1.26
C LYS A 211 17.24 20.74 1.63
N GLY A 212 17.45 19.48 1.25
CA GLY A 212 18.72 18.79 1.48
C GLY A 212 18.85 18.06 2.82
N VAL A 213 17.85 18.12 3.71
CA VAL A 213 17.88 17.51 5.04
C VAL A 213 16.64 16.64 5.28
N TRP A 214 16.78 15.65 6.16
CA TRP A 214 15.68 14.84 6.65
C TRP A 214 15.08 15.46 7.92
N GLU A 215 13.78 15.73 7.89
CA GLU A 215 13.04 16.33 9.00
C GLU A 215 12.04 15.29 9.53
N SER A 216 12.08 15.02 10.85
CA SER A 216 11.06 14.18 11.49
C SER A 216 9.71 14.90 11.54
N VAL A 217 8.66 14.19 11.18
CA VAL A 217 7.28 14.63 11.28
C VAL A 217 6.48 13.63 12.10
N TYR A 218 5.56 14.13 12.91
CA TYR A 218 4.80 13.35 13.88
C TYR A 218 3.30 13.55 13.67
N ASN A 219 2.53 12.47 13.78
CA ASN A 219 1.07 12.51 13.70
C ASN A 219 0.57 13.21 12.42
N GLN A 220 1.15 12.84 11.29
CA GLN A 220 0.84 13.40 9.97
C GLN A 220 0.71 12.30 8.93
N ILE A 221 0.26 12.67 7.73
CA ILE A 221 0.25 11.83 6.54
C ILE A 221 1.07 12.49 5.41
N PRO A 222 1.78 11.69 4.59
CA PRO A 222 2.64 12.21 3.55
C PRO A 222 1.86 12.78 2.36
N ALA A 223 2.37 13.84 1.76
CA ALA A 223 1.92 14.34 0.48
C ALA A 223 2.50 13.49 -0.67
N HIS A 224 1.83 13.52 -1.84
CA HIS A 224 2.24 12.74 -3.01
C HIS A 224 3.61 13.17 -3.59
N THR A 225 4.10 14.34 -3.24
CA THR A 225 5.40 14.89 -3.65
C THR A 225 6.51 14.59 -2.67
N ASP A 226 6.19 14.14 -1.46
CA ASP A 226 7.17 13.93 -0.41
C ASP A 226 8.09 12.74 -0.72
N ARG A 227 9.39 12.92 -0.50
CA ARG A 227 10.36 11.84 -0.32
C ARG A 227 10.36 11.52 1.17
N ILE A 228 9.84 10.36 1.51
CA ILE A 228 9.65 9.95 2.90
C ILE A 228 10.54 8.75 3.23
N ARG A 229 10.92 8.62 4.49
CA ARG A 229 11.58 7.43 4.99
C ARG A 229 11.18 7.12 6.43
N PHE A 230 11.30 5.85 6.78
CA PHE A 230 11.18 5.39 8.14
C PHE A 230 12.24 4.31 8.44
N TYR A 231 12.92 4.47 9.56
CA TYR A 231 13.82 3.48 10.13
C TYR A 231 13.44 3.29 11.59
N LYS A 232 13.14 2.05 11.97
CA LYS A 232 12.91 1.74 13.39
C LYS A 232 14.23 1.96 14.12
N LYS A 233 14.21 2.81 15.13
CA LYS A 233 15.34 3.01 16.07
C LYS A 233 15.51 1.82 16.99
#